data_3bf9282c71638115a8d4663d7bd024f5
#
_entry.id   3bf9282c71638115a8d4663d7bd024f5
#
_cell.length_a   1.000
_cell.length_b   1.000
_cell.length_c   1.000
_cell.angle_alpha   90.00
_cell.angle_beta   90.00
_cell.angle_gamma   90.00
#
_symmetry.space_group_name_H-M   'P 1'
#
loop_
_entity.id
_entity.type
_entity.pdbx_description
1 polymer ?
#
loop_
_entity_poly.entity_id
_entity_poly.type
_entity_poly.pdbx_seq_one_letter_code
_entity_poly.pdbx_strand_id
1 'polypeptide(L)'
;MPSALTRLTLRRERRSILAWSLGGGCLTLYCILMFNTMYATVEERQAAALTYSTPAAAVFTGPGFGMDAAAPTAPSMGALFAAQALGWLALVAALMGVLMVVSRTRGDEEGGPSELLRSAPVGRGASARAALSATVLAGVVMSGLCSLAALAGGLDPGGCLVVGLGLLLVTLAAAGSGLVLAALAPSARSARGCGLMLVLVWFLLRGLGDAGSSGGGDSTDSAVSLLSWLTPIGLIQQSRVYVDLR
;
A
#
# COMPACT_ATOMS: atom_id res chain seq x y z
N MET A 1 0.26 -8.13 -28.01
CA MET A 1 -0.88 -8.99 -27.65
C MET A 1 -0.54 -9.77 -26.40
N PRO A 2 -1.40 -9.88 -25.39
CA PRO A 2 -1.13 -10.70 -24.22
C PRO A 2 -0.98 -12.15 -24.66
N SER A 3 0.07 -12.83 -24.16
CA SER A 3 0.30 -14.24 -24.47
C SER A 3 -0.89 -15.09 -23.98
N ALA A 4 -1.12 -16.26 -24.57
CA ALA A 4 -2.18 -17.18 -24.13
C ALA A 4 -2.06 -17.50 -22.63
N LEU A 5 -0.82 -17.59 -22.13
CA LEU A 5 -0.50 -17.75 -20.71
C LEU A 5 -1.02 -16.58 -19.85
N THR A 6 -0.81 -15.35 -20.27
CA THR A 6 -1.31 -14.18 -19.51
C THR A 6 -2.83 -14.19 -19.40
N ARG A 7 -3.55 -14.55 -20.49
CA ARG A 7 -5.02 -14.68 -20.45
C ARG A 7 -5.49 -15.78 -19.50
N LEU A 8 -4.81 -16.92 -19.50
CA LEU A 8 -5.13 -18.04 -18.60
C LEU A 8 -4.90 -17.64 -17.14
N THR A 9 -3.76 -17.01 -16.84
CA THR A 9 -3.42 -16.50 -15.50
C THR A 9 -4.47 -15.51 -15.04
N LEU A 10 -4.87 -14.54 -15.86
CA LEU A 10 -5.88 -13.55 -15.50
C LEU A 10 -7.25 -14.18 -15.22
N ARG A 11 -7.67 -15.20 -16.01
CA ARG A 11 -8.93 -15.92 -15.74
C ARG A 11 -8.89 -16.67 -14.42
N ARG A 12 -7.77 -17.31 -14.11
CA ARG A 12 -7.55 -18.04 -12.84
C ARG A 12 -7.52 -17.10 -11.65
N GLU A 13 -6.92 -15.91 -11.82
CA GLU A 13 -6.75 -14.89 -10.77
C GLU A 13 -7.96 -13.99 -10.56
N ARG A 14 -8.98 -14.05 -11.41
CA ARG A 14 -10.12 -13.12 -11.37
C ARG A 14 -10.73 -13.00 -9.97
N ARG A 15 -10.86 -14.10 -9.23
CA ARG A 15 -11.40 -14.09 -7.86
C ARG A 15 -10.46 -13.38 -6.89
N SER A 16 -9.16 -13.64 -6.98
CA SER A 16 -8.14 -13.00 -6.14
C SER A 16 -8.06 -11.49 -6.43
N ILE A 17 -8.01 -11.11 -7.70
CA ILE A 17 -8.00 -9.71 -8.14
C ILE A 17 -9.25 -8.99 -7.60
N LEU A 18 -10.45 -9.58 -7.78
CA LEU A 18 -11.69 -9.00 -7.28
C LEU A 18 -11.70 -8.89 -5.75
N ALA A 19 -11.26 -9.93 -5.03
CA ALA A 19 -11.24 -9.92 -3.56
C ALA A 19 -10.33 -8.82 -3.00
N TRP A 20 -9.10 -8.69 -3.50
CA TRP A 20 -8.17 -7.66 -3.06
C TRP A 20 -8.64 -6.26 -3.45
N SER A 21 -9.13 -6.10 -4.67
CA SER A 21 -9.54 -4.78 -5.19
C SER A 21 -10.80 -4.27 -4.50
N LEU A 22 -11.82 -5.12 -4.36
CA LEU A 22 -13.03 -4.77 -3.64
C LEU A 22 -12.76 -4.57 -2.14
N GLY A 23 -11.92 -5.46 -1.55
CA GLY A 23 -11.51 -5.32 -0.16
C GLY A 23 -10.83 -3.98 0.12
N GLY A 24 -9.86 -3.59 -0.72
CA GLY A 24 -9.17 -2.29 -0.60
C GLY A 24 -10.11 -1.10 -0.80
N GLY A 25 -10.93 -1.13 -1.85
CA GLY A 25 -11.90 -0.06 -2.13
C GLY A 25 -12.96 0.09 -1.04
N CYS A 26 -13.54 -1.03 -0.59
CA CYS A 26 -14.53 -1.02 0.52
C CYS A 26 -13.90 -0.55 1.83
N LEU A 27 -12.68 -0.99 2.14
CA LEU A 27 -11.96 -0.54 3.34
C LEU A 27 -11.70 0.97 3.29
N THR A 28 -11.27 1.50 2.14
CA THR A 28 -11.06 2.94 1.94
C THR A 28 -12.35 3.72 2.17
N LEU A 29 -13.44 3.29 1.53
CA LEU A 29 -14.74 3.95 1.67
C LEU A 29 -15.24 3.88 3.12
N TYR A 30 -15.12 2.71 3.75
CA TYR A 30 -15.49 2.53 5.16
C TYR A 30 -14.72 3.48 6.09
N CYS A 31 -13.39 3.57 5.94
CA CYS A 31 -12.59 4.49 6.75
C CYS A 31 -13.05 5.95 6.58
N ILE A 32 -13.32 6.39 5.35
CA ILE A 32 -13.72 7.78 5.10
C ILE A 32 -15.11 8.05 5.69
N LEU A 33 -16.06 7.15 5.49
CA LEU A 33 -17.40 7.31 6.07
C LEU A 33 -17.37 7.33 7.60
N MET A 34 -16.55 6.47 8.21
CA MET A 34 -16.32 6.49 9.66
C MET A 34 -15.70 7.81 10.11
N PHE A 35 -14.69 8.32 9.41
CA PHE A 35 -14.07 9.60 9.76
C PHE A 35 -15.02 10.78 9.61
N ASN A 36 -15.87 10.78 8.58
CA ASN A 36 -16.92 11.79 8.41
C ASN A 36 -17.94 11.82 9.57
N THR A 37 -18.16 10.67 10.22
CA THR A 37 -19.04 10.58 11.41
C THR A 37 -18.32 10.90 12.70
N MET A 38 -17.06 10.45 12.85
CA MET A 38 -16.26 10.62 14.09
C MET A 38 -15.68 12.03 14.23
N TYR A 39 -15.41 12.71 13.11
CA TYR A 39 -14.76 14.03 13.08
C TYR A 39 -15.64 15.06 12.38
N ALA A 40 -16.95 15.03 12.67
CA ALA A 40 -17.93 15.90 12.04
C ALA A 40 -17.72 17.39 12.40
N THR A 41 -17.32 17.67 13.64
CA THR A 41 -17.11 19.01 14.15
C THR A 41 -15.64 19.45 14.08
N VAL A 42 -15.42 20.77 14.15
CA VAL A 42 -14.07 21.37 14.20
C VAL A 42 -13.35 20.95 15.47
N GLU A 43 -14.07 20.90 16.59
CA GLU A 43 -13.53 20.52 17.90
C GLU A 43 -13.05 19.08 17.91
N GLU A 44 -13.79 18.14 17.33
CA GLU A 44 -13.41 16.73 17.22
C GLU A 44 -12.15 16.57 16.37
N ARG A 45 -12.01 17.32 15.28
CA ARG A 45 -10.79 17.31 14.43
C ARG A 45 -9.58 17.88 15.14
N GLN A 46 -9.75 18.94 15.96
CA GLN A 46 -8.69 19.48 16.78
C GLN A 46 -8.27 18.51 17.89
N ALA A 47 -9.22 17.85 18.54
CA ALA A 47 -8.93 16.80 19.51
C ALA A 47 -8.17 15.62 18.90
N ALA A 48 -8.52 15.24 17.66
CA ALA A 48 -7.77 14.24 16.89
C ALA A 48 -6.34 14.71 16.61
N ALA A 49 -6.13 15.98 16.25
CA ALA A 49 -4.79 16.53 16.05
C ALA A 49 -3.92 16.39 17.30
N LEU A 50 -4.46 16.75 18.47
CA LEU A 50 -3.75 16.58 19.76
C LEU A 50 -3.37 15.12 20.03
N THR A 51 -4.26 14.19 19.72
CA THR A 51 -4.04 12.76 19.98
C THR A 51 -3.01 12.14 19.03
N TYR A 52 -3.10 12.45 17.72
CA TYR A 52 -2.32 11.80 16.68
C TYR A 52 -1.04 12.52 16.28
N SER A 53 -0.77 13.72 16.81
CA SER A 53 0.51 14.43 16.63
C SER A 53 1.63 13.91 17.53
N THR A 54 1.36 12.91 18.37
CA THR A 54 2.37 12.35 19.29
C THR A 54 3.28 11.34 18.56
N PRO A 55 4.59 11.24 18.90
CA PRO A 55 5.50 10.25 18.35
C PRO A 55 5.02 8.81 18.51
N ALA A 56 4.38 8.49 19.63
CA ALA A 56 3.83 7.17 19.89
C ALA A 56 2.68 6.81 18.94
N ALA A 57 1.81 7.75 18.62
CA ALA A 57 0.74 7.56 17.65
C ALA A 57 1.30 7.40 16.24
N ALA A 58 2.31 8.18 15.87
CA ALA A 58 2.91 8.17 14.54
C ALA A 58 3.50 6.80 14.13
N VAL A 59 3.97 6.00 15.08
CA VAL A 59 4.44 4.62 14.82
C VAL A 59 3.36 3.80 14.12
N PHE A 60 2.10 3.94 14.52
CA PHE A 60 0.99 3.12 14.02
C PHE A 60 0.19 3.82 12.92
N THR A 61 0.03 5.14 13.01
CA THR A 61 -0.78 5.91 12.08
C THR A 61 0.05 6.45 10.93
N GLY A 62 0.84 7.45 11.15
CA GLY A 62 1.67 8.10 10.15
C GLY A 62 2.24 9.40 10.71
N PRO A 63 3.03 10.15 9.92
CA PRO A 63 3.78 11.31 10.41
C PRO A 63 2.91 12.51 10.82
N GLY A 64 1.59 12.42 10.67
CA GLY A 64 0.65 13.44 11.13
C GLY A 64 0.75 14.78 10.41
N PHE A 65 1.21 14.80 9.16
CA PHE A 65 1.26 16.02 8.37
C PHE A 65 -0.12 16.68 8.27
N GLY A 66 -0.19 18.00 8.48
CA GLY A 66 -1.43 18.76 8.53
C GLY A 66 -2.28 18.54 9.79
N MET A 67 -1.72 17.86 10.80
CA MET A 67 -2.31 17.61 12.10
C MET A 67 -1.65 18.47 13.21
N ASP A 68 -1.27 19.71 12.87
CA ASP A 68 -0.68 20.61 13.86
C ASP A 68 -1.77 21.11 14.82
N ALA A 69 -1.63 20.69 16.09
CA ALA A 69 -2.56 21.06 17.15
C ALA A 69 -2.52 22.56 17.51
N ALA A 70 -1.42 23.25 17.18
CA ALA A 70 -1.27 24.70 17.38
C ALA A 70 -1.75 25.52 16.18
N ALA A 71 -2.10 24.87 15.05
CA ALA A 71 -2.58 25.57 13.88
C ALA A 71 -3.93 26.27 14.15
N PRO A 72 -4.17 27.47 13.60
CA PRO A 72 -5.43 28.20 13.77
C PRO A 72 -6.61 27.50 13.05
N THR A 73 -6.32 26.57 12.14
CA THR A 73 -7.32 25.83 11.35
C THR A 73 -7.29 24.35 11.71
N ALA A 74 -8.47 23.76 11.89
CA ALA A 74 -8.58 22.33 12.15
C ALA A 74 -8.07 21.52 10.94
N PRO A 75 -7.55 20.29 11.16
CA PRO A 75 -7.14 19.39 10.10
C PRO A 75 -8.24 19.14 9.08
N SER A 76 -7.85 19.01 7.80
CA SER A 76 -8.78 18.60 6.76
C SER A 76 -9.11 17.10 6.90
N MET A 77 -10.28 16.66 6.39
CA MET A 77 -10.62 15.22 6.35
C MET A 77 -9.59 14.39 5.59
N GLY A 78 -9.00 14.97 4.53
CA GLY A 78 -7.92 14.32 3.79
C GLY A 78 -6.66 14.12 4.62
N ALA A 79 -6.27 15.11 5.43
CA ALA A 79 -5.13 14.99 6.35
C ALA A 79 -5.36 13.90 7.41
N LEU A 80 -6.55 13.83 7.99
CA LEU A 80 -6.96 12.78 8.93
C LEU A 80 -6.90 11.40 8.29
N PHE A 81 -7.43 11.27 7.06
CA PHE A 81 -7.36 10.02 6.30
C PHE A 81 -5.91 9.61 5.97
N ALA A 82 -5.10 10.55 5.50
CA ALA A 82 -3.69 10.28 5.18
C ALA A 82 -2.89 9.86 6.42
N ALA A 83 -3.10 10.54 7.54
CA ALA A 83 -2.42 10.20 8.79
C ALA A 83 -2.84 8.83 9.33
N GLN A 84 -4.13 8.50 9.36
CA GLN A 84 -4.63 7.34 10.10
C GLN A 84 -4.86 6.09 9.24
N ALA A 85 -5.21 6.22 7.96
CA ALA A 85 -5.62 5.08 7.13
C ALA A 85 -4.63 4.74 6.02
N LEU A 86 -3.91 5.72 5.46
CA LEU A 86 -3.08 5.51 4.27
C LEU A 86 -1.96 4.49 4.49
N GLY A 87 -1.31 4.49 5.65
CA GLY A 87 -0.27 3.52 5.99
C GLY A 87 -0.77 2.08 6.02
N TRP A 88 -1.98 1.87 6.53
CA TRP A 88 -2.62 0.55 6.55
C TRP A 88 -3.04 0.09 5.15
N LEU A 89 -3.57 0.99 4.33
CA LEU A 89 -3.87 0.69 2.93
C LEU A 89 -2.61 0.34 2.14
N ALA A 90 -1.51 1.05 2.37
CA ALA A 90 -0.22 0.75 1.77
C ALA A 90 0.33 -0.61 2.24
N LEU A 91 0.14 -0.98 3.50
CA LEU A 91 0.45 -2.32 4.01
C LEU A 91 -0.35 -3.40 3.28
N VAL A 92 -1.66 -3.21 3.11
CA VAL A 92 -2.53 -4.13 2.36
C VAL A 92 -2.07 -4.25 0.90
N ALA A 93 -1.72 -3.14 0.26
CA ALA A 93 -1.20 -3.10 -1.11
C ALA A 93 0.14 -3.87 -1.25
N ALA A 94 1.05 -3.71 -0.29
CA ALA A 94 2.31 -4.44 -0.25
C ALA A 94 2.10 -5.94 -0.06
N LEU A 95 1.23 -6.34 0.87
CA LEU A 95 0.88 -7.74 1.10
C LEU A 95 0.29 -8.38 -0.15
N MET A 96 -0.66 -7.71 -0.82
CA MET A 96 -1.21 -8.17 -2.09
C MET A 96 -0.10 -8.38 -3.13
N GLY A 97 0.80 -7.40 -3.31
CA GLY A 97 1.89 -7.46 -4.30
C GLY A 97 2.80 -8.68 -4.09
N VAL A 98 3.28 -8.89 -2.87
CA VAL A 98 4.14 -10.03 -2.54
C VAL A 98 3.40 -11.35 -2.69
N LEU A 99 2.22 -11.48 -2.07
CA LEU A 99 1.51 -12.76 -2.01
C LEU A 99 1.04 -13.23 -3.39
N MET A 100 0.56 -12.33 -4.23
CA MET A 100 0.13 -12.68 -5.59
C MET A 100 1.31 -13.15 -6.44
N VAL A 101 2.42 -12.44 -6.42
CA VAL A 101 3.59 -12.82 -7.23
C VAL A 101 4.19 -14.15 -6.76
N VAL A 102 4.43 -14.32 -5.46
CA VAL A 102 5.04 -15.55 -4.94
C VAL A 102 4.15 -16.76 -5.19
N SER A 103 2.82 -16.63 -5.04
CA SER A 103 1.91 -17.74 -5.29
C SER A 103 1.90 -18.19 -6.76
N ARG A 104 2.17 -17.28 -7.70
CA ARG A 104 2.14 -17.55 -9.16
C ARG A 104 3.48 -17.84 -9.78
N THR A 105 4.56 -17.66 -9.03
CA THR A 105 5.90 -18.07 -9.45
C THR A 105 6.26 -19.38 -8.76
N ARG A 106 6.75 -19.31 -7.54
CA ARG A 106 7.22 -20.47 -6.79
C ARG A 106 6.10 -21.45 -6.42
N GLY A 107 4.88 -20.93 -6.14
CA GLY A 107 3.73 -21.79 -5.80
C GLY A 107 3.26 -22.66 -6.98
N ASP A 108 3.26 -22.14 -8.20
CA ASP A 108 2.90 -22.90 -9.39
C ASP A 108 4.04 -23.88 -9.82
N GLU A 109 5.30 -23.59 -9.50
CA GLU A 109 6.42 -24.50 -9.73
C GLU A 109 6.33 -25.76 -8.84
N GLU A 110 5.92 -25.61 -7.59
CA GLU A 110 5.79 -26.74 -6.64
C GLU A 110 4.49 -27.54 -6.83
N GLY A 111 3.43 -26.89 -7.33
CA GLY A 111 2.11 -27.49 -7.46
C GLY A 111 1.90 -28.40 -8.68
N GLY A 112 2.94 -28.64 -9.50
CA GLY A 112 2.87 -29.54 -10.66
C GLY A 112 2.38 -28.98 -12.01
N PRO A 113 1.64 -27.83 -12.11
CA PRO A 113 1.25 -27.26 -13.41
C PRO A 113 2.45 -26.88 -14.28
N SER A 114 3.62 -26.66 -13.67
CA SER A 114 4.86 -26.28 -14.35
C SER A 114 5.44 -27.39 -15.22
N GLU A 115 5.22 -28.67 -14.91
CA GLU A 115 5.68 -29.78 -15.75
C GLU A 115 4.96 -29.81 -17.11
N LEU A 116 3.66 -29.53 -17.11
CA LEU A 116 2.88 -29.41 -18.36
C LEU A 116 3.29 -28.15 -19.16
N LEU A 117 3.73 -27.09 -18.50
CA LEU A 117 4.22 -25.87 -19.15
C LEU A 117 5.65 -26.01 -19.68
N ARG A 118 6.50 -26.85 -19.08
CA ARG A 118 7.86 -27.13 -19.56
C ARG A 118 7.90 -27.93 -20.85
N SER A 119 6.85 -28.69 -21.14
CA SER A 119 6.70 -29.39 -22.44
C SER A 119 6.27 -28.46 -23.58
N ALA A 120 5.79 -27.24 -23.27
CA ALA A 120 5.47 -26.25 -24.29
C ALA A 120 6.68 -25.33 -24.58
N PRO A 121 6.84 -24.81 -25.82
CA PRO A 121 7.96 -23.95 -26.20
C PRO A 121 7.77 -22.53 -25.60
N VAL A 122 7.75 -22.43 -24.26
CA VAL A 122 7.56 -21.15 -23.52
C VAL A 122 8.89 -20.75 -22.91
N GLY A 123 9.33 -19.51 -23.17
CA GLY A 123 10.59 -19.00 -22.65
C GLY A 123 10.64 -18.99 -21.11
N ARG A 124 11.85 -19.21 -20.53
CA ARG A 124 12.11 -19.35 -19.09
C ARG A 124 11.49 -18.26 -18.20
N GLY A 125 11.26 -17.04 -18.70
CA GLY A 125 10.66 -15.94 -17.96
C GLY A 125 9.15 -15.71 -18.21
N ALA A 126 8.47 -16.62 -18.93
CA ALA A 126 7.07 -16.40 -19.33
C ALA A 126 6.11 -16.48 -18.13
N SER A 127 6.34 -17.40 -17.18
CA SER A 127 5.56 -17.54 -15.95
C SER A 127 5.72 -16.31 -15.05
N ALA A 128 6.95 -15.83 -14.84
CA ALA A 128 7.23 -14.64 -14.04
C ALA A 128 6.59 -13.38 -14.64
N ARG A 129 6.66 -13.21 -15.98
CA ARG A 129 5.97 -12.10 -16.67
C ARG A 129 4.46 -12.19 -16.57
N ALA A 130 3.89 -13.38 -16.68
CA ALA A 130 2.44 -13.58 -16.52
C ALA A 130 1.99 -13.29 -15.09
N ALA A 131 2.74 -13.74 -14.08
CA ALA A 131 2.49 -13.43 -12.68
C ALA A 131 2.57 -11.93 -12.41
N LEU A 132 3.63 -11.28 -12.89
CA LEU A 132 3.81 -9.83 -12.72
C LEU A 132 2.69 -9.05 -13.40
N SER A 133 2.30 -9.39 -14.64
CA SER A 133 1.22 -8.69 -15.35
C SER A 133 -0.13 -8.83 -14.64
N ALA A 134 -0.43 -9.99 -14.05
CA ALA A 134 -1.64 -10.19 -13.25
C ALA A 134 -1.61 -9.36 -11.97
N THR A 135 -0.47 -9.28 -11.30
CA THR A 135 -0.29 -8.47 -10.07
C THR A 135 -0.34 -6.98 -10.37
N VAL A 136 0.25 -6.53 -11.48
CA VAL A 136 0.14 -5.13 -11.94
C VAL A 136 -1.31 -4.76 -12.20
N LEU A 137 -2.06 -5.62 -12.91
CA LEU A 137 -3.49 -5.38 -13.15
C LEU A 137 -4.28 -5.32 -11.84
N ALA A 138 -4.02 -6.23 -10.89
CA ALA A 138 -4.64 -6.19 -9.58
C ALA A 138 -4.32 -4.88 -8.83
N GLY A 139 -3.05 -4.43 -8.90
CA GLY A 139 -2.61 -3.16 -8.34
C GLY A 139 -3.34 -1.96 -8.96
N VAL A 140 -3.44 -1.92 -10.29
CA VAL A 140 -4.16 -0.84 -10.99
C VAL A 140 -5.65 -0.83 -10.61
N VAL A 141 -6.32 -1.98 -10.56
CA VAL A 141 -7.74 -2.05 -10.21
C VAL A 141 -7.95 -1.68 -8.74
N MET A 142 -7.15 -2.22 -7.83
CA MET A 142 -7.24 -1.91 -6.40
C MET A 142 -6.98 -0.42 -6.13
N SER A 143 -5.88 0.13 -6.64
CA SER A 143 -5.53 1.53 -6.43
C SER A 143 -6.56 2.48 -7.05
N GLY A 144 -7.08 2.15 -8.23
CA GLY A 144 -8.17 2.88 -8.88
C GLY A 144 -9.46 2.87 -8.05
N LEU A 145 -9.85 1.71 -7.49
CA LEU A 145 -11.01 1.63 -6.61
C LEU A 145 -10.80 2.39 -5.29
N CYS A 146 -9.59 2.37 -4.71
CA CYS A 146 -9.28 3.17 -3.54
C CYS A 146 -9.37 4.67 -3.85
N SER A 147 -8.85 5.14 -4.99
CA SER A 147 -8.98 6.54 -5.43
C SER A 147 -10.43 6.95 -5.65
N LEU A 148 -11.21 6.10 -6.33
CA LEU A 148 -12.63 6.35 -6.57
C LEU A 148 -13.44 6.36 -5.26
N ALA A 149 -13.12 5.46 -4.33
CA ALA A 149 -13.74 5.44 -2.99
C ALA A 149 -13.39 6.71 -2.20
N ALA A 150 -12.15 7.17 -2.28
CA ALA A 150 -11.71 8.41 -1.64
C ALA A 150 -12.44 9.63 -2.23
N LEU A 151 -12.57 9.69 -3.55
CA LEU A 151 -13.31 10.74 -4.25
C LEU A 151 -14.81 10.69 -3.90
N ALA A 152 -15.42 9.52 -3.88
CA ALA A 152 -16.83 9.34 -3.49
C ALA A 152 -17.09 9.72 -2.03
N GLY A 153 -16.08 9.59 -1.16
CA GLY A 153 -16.10 10.03 0.23
C GLY A 153 -15.91 11.54 0.42
N GLY A 154 -15.73 12.30 -0.66
CA GLY A 154 -15.64 13.77 -0.64
C GLY A 154 -14.23 14.33 -0.43
N LEU A 155 -13.18 13.52 -0.60
CA LEU A 155 -11.80 14.00 -0.50
C LEU A 155 -11.38 14.73 -1.80
N ASP A 156 -10.36 15.59 -1.68
CA ASP A 156 -9.83 16.35 -2.81
C ASP A 156 -9.36 15.46 -3.97
N PRO A 157 -9.77 15.74 -5.21
CA PRO A 157 -9.43 14.92 -6.37
C PRO A 157 -7.92 14.76 -6.62
N GLY A 158 -7.13 15.83 -6.38
CA GLY A 158 -5.68 15.80 -6.53
C GLY A 158 -5.05 14.81 -5.55
N GLY A 159 -5.45 14.88 -4.28
CA GLY A 159 -5.03 13.93 -3.26
C GLY A 159 -5.46 12.49 -3.56
N CYS A 160 -6.67 12.29 -4.07
CA CYS A 160 -7.15 10.96 -4.46
C CYS A 160 -6.29 10.31 -5.55
N LEU A 161 -5.83 11.08 -6.53
CA LEU A 161 -4.91 10.60 -7.57
C LEU A 161 -3.54 10.21 -6.98
N VAL A 162 -3.00 11.03 -6.09
CA VAL A 162 -1.71 10.73 -5.42
C VAL A 162 -1.82 9.46 -4.56
N VAL A 163 -2.92 9.28 -3.83
CA VAL A 163 -3.21 8.04 -3.08
C VAL A 163 -3.20 6.83 -4.01
N GLY A 164 -3.91 6.88 -5.12
CA GLY A 164 -3.96 5.78 -6.09
C GLY A 164 -2.60 5.46 -6.69
N LEU A 165 -1.88 6.47 -7.17
CA LEU A 165 -0.54 6.29 -7.72
C LEU A 165 0.44 5.73 -6.68
N GLY A 166 0.39 6.25 -5.45
CA GLY A 166 1.22 5.77 -4.36
C GLY A 166 0.95 4.30 -4.01
N LEU A 167 -0.32 3.89 -3.87
CA LEU A 167 -0.70 2.50 -3.61
C LEU A 167 -0.27 1.57 -4.76
N LEU A 168 -0.37 2.03 -6.01
CA LEU A 168 0.14 1.29 -7.17
C LEU A 168 1.66 1.09 -7.08
N LEU A 169 2.41 2.16 -6.80
CA LEU A 169 3.88 2.09 -6.67
C LEU A 169 4.31 1.16 -5.52
N VAL A 170 3.62 1.20 -4.38
CA VAL A 170 3.87 0.25 -3.27
C VAL A 170 3.62 -1.19 -3.73
N THR A 171 2.52 -1.44 -4.44
CA THR A 171 2.22 -2.77 -5.00
C THR A 171 3.31 -3.25 -5.95
N LEU A 172 3.79 -2.38 -6.84
CA LEU A 172 4.84 -2.70 -7.81
C LEU A 172 6.18 -3.00 -7.12
N ALA A 173 6.57 -2.20 -6.13
CA ALA A 173 7.77 -2.42 -5.34
C ALA A 173 7.71 -3.76 -4.59
N ALA A 174 6.57 -4.06 -3.98
CA ALA A 174 6.33 -5.32 -3.28
C ALA A 174 6.32 -6.53 -4.23
N ALA A 175 5.71 -6.39 -5.41
CA ALA A 175 5.71 -7.43 -6.44
C ALA A 175 7.13 -7.69 -6.97
N GLY A 176 7.91 -6.64 -7.23
CA GLY A 176 9.32 -6.77 -7.64
C GLY A 176 10.16 -7.49 -6.60
N SER A 177 10.05 -7.09 -5.33
CA SER A 177 10.73 -7.75 -4.21
C SER A 177 10.28 -9.21 -4.05
N GLY A 178 8.97 -9.47 -4.21
CA GLY A 178 8.41 -10.83 -4.18
C GLY A 178 8.97 -11.73 -5.28
N LEU A 179 9.21 -11.21 -6.49
CA LEU A 179 9.88 -11.96 -7.57
C LEU A 179 11.31 -12.35 -7.21
N VAL A 180 12.08 -11.42 -6.64
CA VAL A 180 13.45 -11.70 -6.19
C VAL A 180 13.45 -12.77 -5.11
N LEU A 181 12.57 -12.64 -4.11
CA LEU A 181 12.45 -13.61 -3.02
C LEU A 181 12.01 -14.99 -3.54
N ALA A 182 11.09 -15.04 -4.50
CA ALA A 182 10.66 -16.28 -5.12
C ALA A 182 11.80 -16.97 -5.91
N ALA A 183 12.71 -16.19 -6.52
CA ALA A 183 13.87 -16.74 -7.21
C ALA A 183 14.94 -17.30 -6.27
N LEU A 184 15.11 -16.69 -5.10
CA LEU A 184 16.13 -17.05 -4.11
C LEU A 184 15.67 -18.15 -3.13
N ALA A 185 14.38 -18.22 -2.84
CA ALA A 185 13.85 -19.11 -1.82
C ALA A 185 13.80 -20.58 -2.31
N PRO A 186 14.08 -21.56 -1.43
CA PRO A 186 14.03 -22.98 -1.79
C PRO A 186 12.58 -23.49 -1.96
N SER A 187 11.61 -22.85 -1.32
CA SER A 187 10.19 -23.27 -1.36
C SER A 187 9.23 -22.06 -1.40
N ALA A 188 8.02 -22.31 -1.88
CA ALA A 188 6.93 -21.31 -1.89
C ALA A 188 6.55 -20.84 -0.48
N ARG A 189 6.63 -21.74 0.51
CA ARG A 189 6.39 -21.39 1.92
C ARG A 189 7.47 -20.43 2.43
N SER A 190 8.74 -20.73 2.15
CA SER A 190 9.87 -19.86 2.52
C SER A 190 9.77 -18.50 1.82
N ALA A 191 9.50 -18.48 0.51
CA ALA A 191 9.33 -17.24 -0.25
C ALA A 191 8.22 -16.34 0.33
N ARG A 192 7.06 -16.93 0.69
CA ARG A 192 5.96 -16.18 1.34
C ARG A 192 6.37 -15.66 2.71
N GLY A 193 7.03 -16.50 3.53
CA GLY A 193 7.51 -16.10 4.86
C GLY A 193 8.48 -14.92 4.79
N CYS A 194 9.48 -15.00 3.91
CA CYS A 194 10.44 -13.90 3.68
C CYS A 194 9.73 -12.64 3.15
N GLY A 195 8.76 -12.80 2.26
CA GLY A 195 8.00 -11.67 1.74
C GLY A 195 7.15 -10.97 2.80
N LEU A 196 6.47 -11.73 3.66
CA LEU A 196 5.71 -11.18 4.79
C LEU A 196 6.64 -10.48 5.79
N MET A 197 7.80 -11.06 6.10
CA MET A 197 8.82 -10.43 6.95
C MET A 197 9.35 -9.14 6.35
N LEU A 198 9.61 -9.10 5.04
CA LEU A 198 10.04 -7.88 4.36
C LEU A 198 9.00 -6.76 4.48
N VAL A 199 7.73 -7.07 4.25
CA VAL A 199 6.63 -6.10 4.38
C VAL A 199 6.49 -5.62 5.82
N LEU A 200 6.63 -6.52 6.80
CA LEU A 200 6.64 -6.16 8.22
C LEU A 200 7.79 -5.23 8.56
N VAL A 201 9.01 -5.53 8.08
CA VAL A 201 10.19 -4.67 8.26
C VAL A 201 9.95 -3.28 7.65
N TRP A 202 9.39 -3.20 6.43
CA TRP A 202 9.03 -1.92 5.83
C TRP A 202 8.05 -1.12 6.69
N PHE A 203 7.02 -1.79 7.24
CA PHE A 203 6.03 -1.14 8.09
C PHE A 203 6.64 -0.63 9.40
N LEU A 204 7.52 -1.42 10.02
CA LEU A 204 8.21 -1.02 11.26
C LEU A 204 9.22 0.11 11.03
N LEU A 205 10.05 0.02 9.98
CA LEU A 205 11.00 1.09 9.63
C LEU A 205 10.28 2.40 9.33
N ARG A 206 9.17 2.32 8.59
CA ARG A 206 8.30 3.48 8.37
C ARG A 206 7.81 4.06 9.70
N GLY A 207 7.24 3.23 10.58
CA GLY A 207 6.70 3.69 11.85
C GLY A 207 7.74 4.35 12.74
N LEU A 208 8.95 3.80 12.82
CA LEU A 208 10.08 4.42 13.55
C LEU A 208 10.49 5.75 12.92
N GLY A 209 10.57 5.81 11.58
CA GLY A 209 10.88 7.05 10.86
C GLY A 209 9.84 8.14 11.08
N ASP A 210 8.55 7.76 11.04
CA ASP A 210 7.44 8.68 11.23
C ASP A 210 7.39 9.21 12.69
N ALA A 211 7.74 8.38 13.69
CA ALA A 211 7.87 8.82 15.07
C ALA A 211 8.99 9.88 15.25
N GLY A 212 10.06 9.76 14.46
CA GLY A 212 11.15 10.75 14.47
C GLY A 212 10.78 12.09 13.80
N SER A 213 9.74 12.12 12.96
CA SER A 213 9.26 13.32 12.27
C SER A 213 8.06 14.00 12.94
N SER A 214 7.40 13.33 13.90
CA SER A 214 6.22 13.83 14.60
C SER A 214 6.62 14.62 15.85
N GLY A 215 6.83 15.90 15.71
CA GLY A 215 7.20 16.78 16.81
C GLY A 215 6.86 18.26 16.57
N GLY A 216 5.94 18.55 15.65
CA GLY A 216 5.41 19.91 15.47
C GLY A 216 6.40 20.94 14.91
N GLY A 217 7.53 20.51 14.40
CA GLY A 217 8.51 21.34 13.72
C GLY A 217 8.98 20.67 12.43
N ASP A 218 9.61 21.43 11.58
CA ASP A 218 10.24 20.99 10.30
C ASP A 218 11.40 19.98 10.55
N SER A 219 11.23 19.10 11.55
CA SER A 219 12.23 18.15 12.05
C SER A 219 12.40 16.91 11.14
N THR A 220 12.36 17.15 9.81
CA THR A 220 12.89 16.20 8.80
C THR A 220 14.40 15.96 8.96
N ASP A 221 15.05 16.71 9.84
CA ASP A 221 16.52 16.68 10.07
C ASP A 221 16.99 15.58 11.03
N SER A 222 16.10 14.82 11.63
CA SER A 222 16.56 13.69 12.45
C SER A 222 16.96 12.51 11.56
N ALA A 223 18.14 11.92 11.81
CA ALA A 223 18.58 10.71 11.10
C ALA A 223 17.55 9.56 11.14
N VAL A 224 16.70 9.57 12.17
CA VAL A 224 15.61 8.58 12.34
C VAL A 224 14.49 8.81 11.32
N SER A 225 14.17 10.05 10.95
CA SER A 225 13.12 10.33 9.93
C SER A 225 13.48 9.78 8.55
N LEU A 226 14.77 9.62 8.23
CA LEU A 226 15.24 9.02 6.98
C LEU A 226 14.82 7.55 6.82
N LEU A 227 14.54 6.84 7.92
CA LEU A 227 14.09 5.44 7.86
C LEU A 227 12.76 5.29 7.12
N SER A 228 11.86 6.26 7.23
CA SER A 228 10.59 6.26 6.50
C SER A 228 10.82 6.33 4.98
N TRP A 229 11.81 7.10 4.53
CA TRP A 229 12.14 7.24 3.10
C TRP A 229 12.74 5.99 2.47
N LEU A 230 13.27 5.06 3.27
CA LEU A 230 13.85 3.80 2.78
C LEU A 230 12.79 2.77 2.39
N THR A 231 11.52 3.02 2.70
CA THR A 231 10.46 2.03 2.49
C THR A 231 9.40 2.53 1.52
N PRO A 232 8.86 1.68 0.63
CA PRO A 232 7.79 2.08 -0.27
C PRO A 232 6.53 2.58 0.46
N ILE A 233 6.25 2.01 1.65
CA ILE A 233 5.12 2.41 2.50
C ILE A 233 5.37 3.81 3.10
N GLY A 234 6.59 4.11 3.51
CA GLY A 234 6.94 5.42 4.02
C GLY A 234 6.93 6.50 2.94
N LEU A 235 7.41 6.20 1.74
CA LEU A 235 7.42 7.14 0.63
C LEU A 235 6.03 7.70 0.30
N ILE A 236 4.98 6.87 0.31
CA ILE A 236 3.61 7.35 0.07
C ILE A 236 3.13 8.27 1.21
N GLN A 237 3.52 8.02 2.45
CA GLN A 237 3.14 8.88 3.58
C GLN A 237 3.92 10.19 3.59
N GLN A 238 5.20 10.17 3.23
CA GLN A 238 6.04 11.36 3.09
C GLN A 238 5.64 12.26 1.91
N SER A 239 4.78 11.80 1.00
CA SER A 239 4.25 12.61 -0.10
C SER A 239 3.31 13.74 0.35
N ARG A 240 3.01 13.87 1.65
CA ARG A 240 2.16 14.91 2.27
C ARG A 240 0.82 15.08 1.55
N VAL A 241 0.21 13.96 1.17
CA VAL A 241 -1.07 13.95 0.44
C VAL A 241 -2.11 14.75 1.23
N TYR A 242 -2.87 15.59 0.56
CA TYR A 242 -3.90 16.50 1.11
C TYR A 242 -3.39 17.68 1.96
N VAL A 243 -2.07 17.87 2.09
CA VAL A 243 -1.51 19.01 2.85
C VAL A 243 -0.96 20.07 1.92
N ASP A 244 -0.11 19.69 0.94
CA ASP A 244 0.60 20.64 0.07
C ASP A 244 -0.04 20.79 -1.33
N LEU A 245 -1.18 20.17 -1.58
CA LEU A 245 -1.92 20.24 -2.85
C LEU A 245 -2.95 21.38 -2.91
N ARG A 246 -2.74 22.48 -2.16
CA ARG A 246 -3.59 23.67 -2.17
C ARG A 246 -3.14 24.69 -3.19
#